data_6246db1f942943d04bd04e81839c2f20
#
_entry.id   6246db1f942943d04bd04e81839c2f20
#
_cell.length_a   1.000
_cell.length_b   1.000
_cell.length_c   1.000
_cell.angle_alpha   90.00
_cell.angle_beta   90.00
_cell.angle_gamma   90.00
#
_symmetry.space_group_name_H-M   'P 1'
#
loop_
_entity.id
_entity.type
_entity.pdbx_description
1 polymer ?
#
loop_
_entity_poly.entity_id
_entity_poly.type
_entity_poly.pdbx_seq_one_letter_code
_entity_poly.pdbx_strand_id
1 'polypeptide(L)'
;PITLPDGSSVVLRKGTTIQYASKFNGSVRRVELKGEAWFQVQPGAQQPFLISTDHSTIKVLGTSFLVNATDNGDEVIVSTGKVSMAGKQKESKQVILAAGQKALLSDGQLLQETVSDSNYLAWKTGILEFRNTPLPEVLEDLSDYYDLQLVIPDTLQSSFQQLNINARFLNQPVSEVLEELRLTTGLQTKDQSGRIIFFRN
;
A
#
# COMPACT_ATOMS: atom_id res chain seq x y z
N PRO A 1 -5.05 -14.16 -7.00
CA PRO A 1 -3.95 -14.65 -6.16
C PRO A 1 -3.14 -15.72 -6.88
N ILE A 2 -1.84 -15.76 -6.61
CA ILE A 2 -0.90 -16.77 -7.07
C ILE A 2 -0.56 -17.66 -5.87
N THR A 3 -0.57 -18.98 -6.05
CA THR A 3 -0.10 -19.92 -5.03
C THR A 3 1.34 -20.32 -5.34
N LEU A 4 2.25 -20.07 -4.39
CA LEU A 4 3.66 -20.43 -4.50
C LEU A 4 3.89 -21.92 -4.18
N PRO A 5 5.09 -22.50 -4.51
CA PRO A 5 5.38 -23.92 -4.30
C PRO A 5 5.30 -24.43 -2.86
N ASP A 6 5.40 -23.52 -1.87
CA ASP A 6 5.28 -23.81 -0.43
C ASP A 6 3.85 -23.65 0.12
N GLY A 7 2.87 -23.36 -0.75
CA GLY A 7 1.49 -23.06 -0.36
C GLY A 7 1.25 -21.62 0.10
N SER A 8 2.27 -20.75 0.09
CA SER A 8 2.08 -19.31 0.33
C SER A 8 1.25 -18.70 -0.77
N SER A 9 0.44 -17.67 -0.43
CA SER A 9 -0.41 -16.93 -1.37
C SER A 9 0.14 -15.53 -1.59
N VAL A 10 0.12 -15.07 -2.84
CA VAL A 10 0.51 -13.71 -3.24
C VAL A 10 -0.58 -13.10 -4.10
N VAL A 11 -0.97 -11.87 -3.79
CA VAL A 11 -1.86 -11.06 -4.64
C VAL A 11 -1.04 -9.90 -5.18
N LEU A 12 -0.93 -9.80 -6.49
CA LEU A 12 -0.17 -8.74 -7.17
C LEU A 12 -1.10 -7.58 -7.53
N ARG A 13 -0.65 -6.35 -7.30
CA ARG A 13 -1.27 -5.16 -7.89
C ARG A 13 -0.92 -5.08 -9.38
N LYS A 14 -1.71 -4.38 -10.17
CA LYS A 14 -1.47 -4.16 -11.61
C LYS A 14 -0.06 -3.60 -11.86
N GLY A 15 0.64 -4.13 -12.84
CA GLY A 15 2.01 -3.72 -13.18
C GLY A 15 3.11 -4.37 -12.35
N THR A 16 2.77 -5.23 -11.38
CA THR A 16 3.73 -5.92 -10.51
C THR A 16 4.30 -7.17 -11.16
N THR A 17 5.59 -7.40 -10.96
CA THR A 17 6.28 -8.61 -11.38
C THR A 17 6.84 -9.36 -10.18
N ILE A 18 6.63 -10.68 -10.15
CA ILE A 18 7.24 -11.59 -9.17
C ILE A 18 7.99 -12.72 -9.91
N GLN A 19 9.19 -13.04 -9.44
CA GLN A 19 10.00 -14.16 -9.96
C GLN A 19 10.34 -15.12 -8.81
N TYR A 20 10.19 -16.40 -9.04
CA TYR A 20 10.49 -17.46 -8.06
C TYR A 20 10.78 -18.79 -8.75
N ALA A 21 11.50 -19.67 -8.06
CA ALA A 21 11.77 -21.01 -8.54
C ALA A 21 10.52 -21.90 -8.49
N SER A 22 10.38 -22.81 -9.42
CA SER A 22 9.27 -23.79 -9.47
C SER A 22 9.22 -24.71 -8.24
N LYS A 23 10.32 -24.80 -7.47
CA LYS A 23 10.42 -25.50 -6.18
C LYS A 23 11.40 -24.78 -5.28
N PHE A 24 11.11 -24.71 -3.99
CA PHE A 24 12.02 -24.15 -2.97
C PHE A 24 12.89 -25.27 -2.36
N ASN A 25 13.93 -25.71 -3.06
CA ASN A 25 14.78 -26.83 -2.64
C ASN A 25 16.00 -26.41 -1.78
N GLY A 26 16.20 -25.11 -1.56
CA GLY A 26 17.33 -24.56 -0.81
C GLY A 26 17.03 -24.36 0.68
N SER A 27 17.95 -23.71 1.38
CA SER A 27 17.79 -23.32 2.80
C SER A 27 16.84 -22.14 3.00
N VAL A 28 16.42 -21.46 1.92
CA VAL A 28 15.51 -20.33 1.93
C VAL A 28 14.49 -20.43 0.79
N ARG A 29 13.29 -19.91 1.00
CA ARG A 29 12.24 -19.71 -0.01
C ARG A 29 12.41 -18.31 -0.58
N ARG A 30 13.04 -18.20 -1.74
CA ARG A 30 13.39 -16.89 -2.33
C ARG A 30 12.44 -16.50 -3.44
N VAL A 31 12.01 -15.23 -3.42
CA VAL A 31 11.31 -14.56 -4.52
C VAL A 31 11.94 -13.21 -4.80
N GLU A 32 11.81 -12.73 -6.03
CA GLU A 32 12.17 -11.37 -6.44
C GLU A 32 10.88 -10.62 -6.76
N LEU A 33 10.78 -9.36 -6.32
CA LEU A 33 9.60 -8.53 -6.48
C LEU A 33 9.96 -7.16 -7.04
N LYS A 34 9.16 -6.70 -8.01
CA LYS A 34 9.11 -5.32 -8.48
C LYS A 34 7.65 -4.90 -8.57
N GLY A 35 7.27 -3.81 -7.92
CA GLY A 35 5.90 -3.33 -7.77
C GLY A 35 5.28 -3.71 -6.43
N GLU A 36 3.96 -3.75 -6.35
CA GLU A 36 3.22 -3.91 -5.10
C GLU A 36 2.53 -5.27 -4.99
N ALA A 37 2.74 -5.96 -3.88
CA ALA A 37 2.17 -7.27 -3.63
C ALA A 37 1.81 -7.49 -2.16
N TRP A 38 0.65 -8.12 -1.95
CA TRP A 38 0.27 -8.68 -0.67
C TRP A 38 0.73 -10.12 -0.56
N PHE A 39 1.42 -10.45 0.52
CA PHE A 39 1.90 -11.79 0.83
C PHE A 39 1.16 -12.37 2.03
N GLN A 40 0.80 -13.65 1.93
CA GLN A 40 0.38 -14.48 3.04
C GLN A 40 1.29 -15.72 3.05
N VAL A 41 2.38 -15.63 3.81
CA VAL A 41 3.44 -16.64 3.81
C VAL A 41 3.14 -17.73 4.80
N GLN A 42 3.24 -19.00 4.36
CA GLN A 42 3.09 -20.18 5.22
C GLN A 42 4.21 -20.23 6.26
N PRO A 43 3.90 -20.63 7.52
CA PRO A 43 4.90 -20.82 8.56
C PRO A 43 6.00 -21.78 8.12
N GLY A 44 7.28 -21.42 8.39
CA GLY A 44 8.43 -22.22 7.99
C GLY A 44 9.72 -21.75 8.67
N ALA A 45 9.84 -22.01 9.99
CA ALA A 45 10.99 -21.53 10.77
C ALA A 45 12.34 -22.08 10.29
N GLN A 46 12.36 -23.31 9.77
CA GLN A 46 13.60 -23.95 9.27
C GLN A 46 13.98 -23.50 7.85
N GLN A 47 13.03 -22.94 7.09
CA GLN A 47 13.25 -22.42 5.74
C GLN A 47 12.61 -21.03 5.62
N PRO A 48 13.33 -19.98 6.02
CA PRO A 48 12.83 -18.61 5.94
C PRO A 48 12.38 -18.21 4.53
N PHE A 49 11.35 -17.38 4.44
CA PHE A 49 10.91 -16.76 3.19
C PHE A 49 11.63 -15.43 3.00
N LEU A 50 12.22 -15.22 1.84
CA LEU A 50 13.05 -14.07 1.53
C LEU A 50 12.53 -13.38 0.25
N ILE A 51 12.17 -12.12 0.37
CA ILE A 51 11.85 -11.26 -0.77
C ILE A 51 13.04 -10.36 -1.05
N SER A 52 13.48 -10.33 -2.29
CA SER A 52 14.50 -9.43 -2.79
C SER A 52 13.85 -8.42 -3.73
N THR A 53 14.01 -7.14 -3.44
CA THR A 53 13.63 -6.01 -4.30
C THR A 53 14.89 -5.38 -4.90
N ASP A 54 14.79 -4.26 -5.56
CA ASP A 54 15.98 -3.52 -6.02
C ASP A 54 16.73 -2.87 -4.85
N HIS A 55 16.02 -2.45 -3.78
CA HIS A 55 16.58 -1.67 -2.67
C HIS A 55 16.76 -2.45 -1.37
N SER A 56 15.96 -3.48 -1.12
CA SER A 56 15.93 -4.18 0.17
C SER A 56 15.91 -5.70 0.07
N THR A 57 16.11 -6.30 1.23
CA THR A 57 15.89 -7.72 1.50
C THR A 57 14.92 -7.84 2.67
N ILE A 58 13.82 -8.54 2.46
CA ILE A 58 12.74 -8.73 3.42
C ILE A 58 12.68 -10.20 3.78
N LYS A 59 12.75 -10.52 5.07
CA LYS A 59 12.78 -11.89 5.60
C LYS A 59 11.63 -12.12 6.56
N VAL A 60 10.90 -13.23 6.38
CA VAL A 60 9.80 -13.65 7.24
C VAL A 60 9.83 -15.15 7.51
N LEU A 61 9.12 -15.59 8.55
CA LEU A 61 8.98 -17.01 8.94
C LEU A 61 7.55 -17.54 8.77
N GLY A 62 6.56 -16.63 8.63
CA GLY A 62 5.13 -16.93 8.50
C GLY A 62 4.34 -15.70 8.90
N THR A 63 3.93 -14.91 7.92
CA THR A 63 3.54 -13.51 8.10
C THR A 63 2.59 -13.11 6.99
N SER A 64 1.64 -12.23 7.29
CA SER A 64 0.81 -11.53 6.29
C SER A 64 1.23 -10.07 6.24
N PHE A 65 1.62 -9.58 5.07
CA PHE A 65 2.18 -8.24 4.91
C PHE A 65 2.10 -7.76 3.46
N LEU A 66 2.15 -6.44 3.30
CA LEU A 66 2.29 -5.75 2.03
C LEU A 66 3.76 -5.40 1.78
N VAL A 67 4.19 -5.49 0.54
CA VAL A 67 5.44 -4.91 0.04
C VAL A 67 5.12 -4.05 -1.16
N ASN A 68 5.55 -2.80 -1.14
CA ASN A 68 5.53 -1.88 -2.28
C ASN A 68 6.98 -1.53 -2.65
N ALA A 69 7.47 -2.12 -3.75
CA ALA A 69 8.83 -1.98 -4.24
C ALA A 69 8.82 -1.10 -5.50
N THR A 70 9.21 0.16 -5.33
CA THR A 70 9.25 1.18 -6.38
C THR A 70 10.69 1.47 -6.83
N ASP A 71 10.84 2.25 -7.89
CA ASP A 71 12.17 2.70 -8.35
C ASP A 71 12.85 3.66 -7.34
N ASN A 72 12.11 4.28 -6.42
CA ASN A 72 12.61 5.25 -5.44
C ASN A 72 12.84 4.65 -4.04
N GLY A 73 12.42 3.42 -3.80
CA GLY A 73 12.53 2.76 -2.51
C GLY A 73 11.45 1.73 -2.26
N ASP A 74 11.45 1.18 -1.06
CA ASP A 74 10.55 0.11 -0.67
C ASP A 74 9.75 0.46 0.58
N GLU A 75 8.49 0.08 0.61
CA GLU A 75 7.65 0.11 1.82
C GLU A 75 7.20 -1.30 2.18
N VAL A 76 7.19 -1.60 3.48
CA VAL A 76 6.64 -2.84 4.03
C VAL A 76 5.65 -2.51 5.12
N ILE A 77 4.45 -3.07 5.04
CA ILE A 77 3.38 -2.94 6.05
C ILE A 77 3.01 -4.31 6.58
N VAL A 78 3.10 -4.51 7.90
CA VAL A 78 2.85 -5.81 8.54
C VAL A 78 1.44 -5.88 9.11
N SER A 79 0.65 -6.84 8.62
CA SER A 79 -0.68 -7.12 9.16
C SER A 79 -0.64 -8.18 10.28
N THR A 80 0.11 -9.26 10.10
CA THR A 80 0.27 -10.30 11.13
C THR A 80 1.70 -10.82 11.17
N GLY A 81 2.17 -11.27 12.34
CA GLY A 81 3.49 -11.85 12.52
C GLY A 81 4.62 -10.82 12.64
N LYS A 82 5.79 -11.14 12.11
CA LYS A 82 6.98 -10.27 12.14
C LYS A 82 7.72 -10.29 10.82
N VAL A 83 8.21 -9.13 10.42
CA VAL A 83 9.04 -8.94 9.22
C VAL A 83 10.38 -8.33 9.62
N SER A 84 11.47 -8.88 9.09
CA SER A 84 12.77 -8.24 9.12
C SER A 84 13.04 -7.60 7.77
N MET A 85 13.33 -6.32 7.72
CA MET A 85 13.69 -5.58 6.53
C MET A 85 15.08 -4.96 6.66
N ALA A 86 15.91 -5.11 5.64
CA ALA A 86 17.25 -4.52 5.56
C ALA A 86 17.48 -3.96 4.16
N GLY A 87 18.04 -2.76 4.08
CA GLY A 87 18.47 -2.21 2.79
C GLY A 87 19.69 -2.96 2.23
N LYS A 88 19.89 -2.91 0.92
CA LYS A 88 21.02 -3.58 0.23
C LYS A 88 22.32 -2.78 0.24
N GLN A 89 22.29 -1.51 0.63
CA GLN A 89 23.51 -0.69 0.74
C GLN A 89 24.37 -1.14 1.93
N LYS A 90 25.71 -0.99 1.83
CA LYS A 90 26.69 -1.54 2.78
C LYS A 90 26.50 -1.12 4.24
N GLU A 91 25.88 0.03 4.50
CA GLU A 91 25.66 0.57 5.85
C GLU A 91 24.18 0.58 6.26
N SER A 92 23.33 -0.12 5.50
CA SER A 92 21.89 -0.14 5.77
C SER A 92 21.58 -0.84 7.08
N LYS A 93 20.82 -0.15 7.91
CA LYS A 93 20.26 -0.71 9.15
C LYS A 93 19.23 -1.78 8.80
N GLN A 94 19.07 -2.72 9.75
CA GLN A 94 17.98 -3.70 9.74
C GLN A 94 16.96 -3.27 10.78
N VAL A 95 15.68 -3.41 10.43
CA VAL A 95 14.55 -3.24 11.37
C VAL A 95 13.73 -4.51 11.44
N ILE A 96 13.07 -4.70 12.59
CA ILE A 96 12.10 -5.77 12.81
C ILE A 96 10.75 -5.12 13.06
N LEU A 97 9.80 -5.40 12.20
CA LEU A 97 8.43 -4.89 12.26
C LEU A 97 7.51 -5.95 12.87
N ALA A 98 6.65 -5.52 13.76
CA ALA A 98 5.53 -6.31 14.26
C ALA A 98 4.22 -5.92 13.53
N ALA A 99 3.14 -6.66 13.79
CA ALA A 99 1.81 -6.31 13.28
C ALA A 99 1.42 -4.88 13.64
N GLY A 100 0.84 -4.14 12.69
CA GLY A 100 0.49 -2.72 12.81
C GLY A 100 1.66 -1.75 12.62
N GLN A 101 2.83 -2.25 12.22
CA GLN A 101 3.99 -1.41 11.92
C GLN A 101 4.32 -1.42 10.43
N LYS A 102 4.92 -0.34 9.97
CA LYS A 102 5.48 -0.20 8.62
C LYS A 102 6.92 0.27 8.66
N ALA A 103 7.66 0.01 7.61
CA ALA A 103 8.96 0.60 7.34
C ALA A 103 9.03 1.12 5.92
N LEU A 104 9.64 2.29 5.77
CA LEU A 104 9.93 2.93 4.50
C LEU A 104 11.45 3.01 4.34
N LEU A 105 11.95 2.49 3.23
CA LEU A 105 13.33 2.64 2.79
C LEU A 105 13.36 3.61 1.60
N SER A 106 13.94 4.77 1.79
CA SER A 106 14.14 5.78 0.75
C SER A 106 15.52 6.41 0.91
N ASP A 107 16.25 6.61 -0.19
CA ASP A 107 17.59 7.21 -0.21
C ASP A 107 18.58 6.53 0.77
N GLY A 108 18.43 5.20 0.96
CA GLY A 108 19.26 4.42 1.89
C GLY A 108 18.91 4.60 3.37
N GLN A 109 17.92 5.45 3.69
CA GLN A 109 17.40 5.63 5.04
C GLN A 109 16.21 4.74 5.29
N LEU A 110 16.20 4.06 6.43
CA LEU A 110 15.15 3.16 6.86
C LEU A 110 14.40 3.77 8.05
N LEU A 111 13.14 4.15 7.83
CA LEU A 111 12.24 4.70 8.83
C LEU A 111 11.23 3.63 9.24
N GLN A 112 10.94 3.54 10.54
CA GLN A 112 9.92 2.64 11.08
C GLN A 112 8.83 3.47 11.74
N GLU A 113 7.56 3.16 11.42
CA GLU A 113 6.38 3.89 11.89
C GLU A 113 5.25 2.92 12.27
N THR A 114 4.24 3.42 12.97
CA THR A 114 2.96 2.73 13.13
C THR A 114 2.07 3.02 11.93
N VAL A 115 1.35 2.02 11.45
CA VAL A 115 0.38 2.19 10.36
C VAL A 115 -0.76 3.09 10.82
N SER A 116 -0.94 4.22 10.18
CA SER A 116 -2.05 5.14 10.39
C SER A 116 -3.14 5.00 9.31
N ASP A 117 -2.74 4.64 8.10
CA ASP A 117 -3.66 4.42 6.98
C ASP A 117 -4.38 3.08 7.12
N SER A 118 -5.73 3.11 7.17
CA SER A 118 -6.58 1.91 7.18
C SER A 118 -6.85 1.36 5.78
N ASN A 119 -6.58 2.15 4.73
CA ASN A 119 -6.92 1.86 3.34
C ASN A 119 -5.78 1.26 2.52
N TYR A 120 -4.61 1.00 3.12
CA TYR A 120 -3.44 0.45 2.42
C TYR A 120 -3.70 -0.88 1.68
N LEU A 121 -4.79 -1.58 1.99
CA LEU A 121 -5.23 -2.78 1.28
C LEU A 121 -6.51 -2.58 0.46
N ALA A 122 -6.97 -1.35 0.25
CA ALA A 122 -8.21 -1.08 -0.46
C ALA A 122 -8.22 -1.70 -1.87
N TRP A 123 -7.12 -1.60 -2.59
CA TRP A 123 -6.95 -2.19 -3.93
C TRP A 123 -7.18 -3.72 -3.97
N LYS A 124 -6.96 -4.41 -2.83
CA LYS A 124 -7.16 -5.86 -2.69
C LYS A 124 -8.53 -6.20 -2.15
N THR A 125 -9.03 -5.42 -1.20
CA THR A 125 -10.27 -5.70 -0.47
C THR A 125 -11.50 -5.08 -1.11
N GLY A 126 -11.31 -4.02 -1.91
CA GLY A 126 -12.39 -3.19 -2.43
C GLY A 126 -13.05 -2.31 -1.36
N ILE A 127 -12.45 -2.21 -0.18
CA ILE A 127 -13.00 -1.45 0.94
C ILE A 127 -12.14 -0.21 1.17
N LEU A 128 -12.77 0.96 1.12
CA LEU A 128 -12.24 2.23 1.58
C LEU A 128 -13.05 2.67 2.80
N GLU A 129 -12.41 2.98 3.90
CA GLU A 129 -13.05 3.41 5.13
C GLU A 129 -12.39 4.68 5.66
N PHE A 130 -13.22 5.71 5.85
CA PHE A 130 -12.80 7.02 6.35
C PHE A 130 -13.52 7.33 7.65
N ARG A 131 -12.76 7.67 8.69
CA ARG A 131 -13.28 7.99 10.02
C ARG A 131 -12.70 9.31 10.48
N ASN A 132 -13.49 10.37 10.37
CA ASN A 132 -13.04 11.72 10.68
C ASN A 132 -11.75 12.11 9.90
N THR A 133 -11.65 11.63 8.65
CA THR A 133 -10.46 11.79 7.81
C THR A 133 -10.54 13.12 7.05
N PRO A 134 -9.48 13.95 7.05
CA PRO A 134 -9.45 15.17 6.27
C PRO A 134 -9.68 14.91 4.78
N LEU A 135 -10.47 15.76 4.12
CA LEU A 135 -10.80 15.58 2.71
C LEU A 135 -9.57 15.42 1.78
N PRO A 136 -8.46 16.15 1.96
CA PRO A 136 -7.27 15.94 1.15
C PRO A 136 -6.73 14.50 1.21
N GLU A 137 -6.69 13.89 2.39
CA GLU A 137 -6.27 12.50 2.59
C GLU A 137 -7.26 11.52 1.93
N VAL A 138 -8.58 11.79 2.06
CA VAL A 138 -9.62 11.01 1.36
C VAL A 138 -9.41 11.02 -0.14
N LEU A 139 -9.11 12.20 -0.73
CA LEU A 139 -8.89 12.32 -2.16
C LEU A 139 -7.59 11.67 -2.62
N GLU A 140 -6.55 11.63 -1.79
CA GLU A 140 -5.32 10.89 -2.05
C GLU A 140 -5.57 9.39 -2.13
N ASP A 141 -6.23 8.80 -1.11
CA ASP A 141 -6.61 7.39 -1.09
C ASP A 141 -7.51 7.01 -2.27
N LEU A 142 -8.48 7.85 -2.61
CA LEU A 142 -9.36 7.64 -3.76
C LEU A 142 -8.61 7.75 -5.09
N SER A 143 -7.66 8.69 -5.20
CA SER A 143 -6.83 8.85 -6.39
C SER A 143 -5.99 7.59 -6.64
N ASP A 144 -5.40 7.04 -5.57
CA ASP A 144 -4.61 5.81 -5.65
C ASP A 144 -5.47 4.57 -5.96
N TYR A 145 -6.64 4.47 -5.32
CA TYR A 145 -7.54 3.32 -5.52
C TYR A 145 -8.13 3.25 -6.92
N TYR A 146 -8.56 4.40 -7.49
CA TYR A 146 -9.20 4.46 -8.81
C TYR A 146 -8.23 4.75 -9.95
N ASP A 147 -6.93 4.94 -9.69
CA ASP A 147 -5.93 5.35 -10.69
C ASP A 147 -6.35 6.66 -11.41
N LEU A 148 -6.73 7.68 -10.62
CA LEU A 148 -7.26 8.97 -11.08
C LEU A 148 -6.49 10.14 -10.46
N GLN A 149 -6.59 11.31 -11.09
CA GLN A 149 -6.10 12.57 -10.52
C GLN A 149 -7.26 13.38 -9.93
N LEU A 150 -7.44 13.29 -8.61
CA LEU A 150 -8.38 14.12 -7.86
C LEU A 150 -7.62 15.30 -7.27
N VAL A 151 -8.02 16.54 -7.61
CA VAL A 151 -7.24 17.74 -7.33
C VAL A 151 -8.06 18.75 -6.55
N ILE A 152 -7.48 19.29 -5.49
CA ILE A 152 -7.95 20.48 -4.80
C ILE A 152 -7.06 21.64 -5.25
N PRO A 153 -7.61 22.75 -5.78
CA PRO A 153 -6.84 23.94 -6.08
C PRO A 153 -6.14 24.51 -4.84
N ASP A 154 -4.92 25.01 -5.00
CA ASP A 154 -4.11 25.55 -3.89
C ASP A 154 -4.84 26.63 -3.09
N THR A 155 -5.66 27.45 -3.77
CA THR A 155 -6.49 28.51 -3.16
C THR A 155 -7.54 27.98 -2.19
N LEU A 156 -7.89 26.71 -2.24
CA LEU A 156 -8.94 26.06 -1.42
C LEU A 156 -8.37 25.04 -0.43
N GLN A 157 -7.08 24.69 -0.50
CA GLN A 157 -6.48 23.65 0.33
C GLN A 157 -6.72 23.86 1.83
N SER A 158 -6.47 25.06 2.35
CA SER A 158 -6.64 25.36 3.77
C SER A 158 -8.08 25.24 4.26
N SER A 159 -9.07 25.55 3.41
CA SER A 159 -10.49 25.39 3.75
C SER A 159 -10.95 23.93 3.69
N PHE A 160 -10.34 23.13 2.83
CA PHE A 160 -10.71 21.71 2.66
C PHE A 160 -10.01 20.80 3.69
N GLN A 161 -8.89 21.21 4.27
CA GLN A 161 -8.26 20.52 5.40
C GLN A 161 -9.16 20.44 6.65
N GLN A 162 -10.12 21.33 6.77
CA GLN A 162 -11.08 21.35 7.88
C GLN A 162 -12.33 20.48 7.64
N LEU A 163 -12.51 19.97 6.41
CA LEU A 163 -13.61 19.09 6.07
C LEU A 163 -13.20 17.64 6.37
N ASN A 164 -13.81 17.06 7.40
CA ASN A 164 -13.59 15.67 7.77
C ASN A 164 -14.70 14.78 7.24
N ILE A 165 -14.33 13.66 6.65
CA ILE A 165 -15.21 12.69 6.02
C ILE A 165 -15.36 11.46 6.92
N ASN A 166 -16.61 11.01 7.06
CA ASN A 166 -16.97 9.71 7.60
C ASN A 166 -17.73 8.95 6.51
N ALA A 167 -17.09 7.99 5.89
CA ALA A 167 -17.68 7.22 4.79
C ALA A 167 -17.08 5.81 4.73
N ARG A 168 -17.82 4.89 4.13
CA ARG A 168 -17.33 3.55 3.82
C ARG A 168 -17.82 3.14 2.44
N PHE A 169 -16.89 2.96 1.51
CA PHE A 169 -17.15 2.54 0.15
C PHE A 169 -16.77 1.06 -0.03
N LEU A 170 -17.61 0.29 -0.70
CA LEU A 170 -17.40 -1.14 -0.94
C LEU A 170 -17.57 -1.46 -2.42
N ASN A 171 -16.48 -1.59 -3.14
CA ASN A 171 -16.45 -1.87 -4.60
C ASN A 171 -17.39 -0.96 -5.42
N GLN A 172 -17.57 0.29 -4.98
CA GLN A 172 -18.43 1.25 -5.67
C GLN A 172 -17.72 1.83 -6.90
N PRO A 173 -18.46 2.16 -7.98
CA PRO A 173 -17.92 2.94 -9.09
C PRO A 173 -17.50 4.33 -8.62
N VAL A 174 -16.45 4.89 -9.20
CA VAL A 174 -15.96 6.22 -8.84
C VAL A 174 -17.01 7.32 -8.97
N SER A 175 -17.91 7.21 -9.97
CA SER A 175 -19.01 8.17 -10.16
C SER A 175 -19.95 8.25 -8.97
N GLU A 176 -20.25 7.13 -8.32
CA GLU A 176 -21.09 7.10 -7.12
C GLU A 176 -20.35 7.69 -5.92
N VAL A 177 -19.08 7.34 -5.74
CA VAL A 177 -18.24 7.90 -4.67
C VAL A 177 -18.11 9.42 -4.77
N LEU A 178 -17.85 9.94 -5.98
CA LEU A 178 -17.77 11.37 -6.23
C LEU A 178 -19.10 12.09 -5.96
N GLU A 179 -20.23 11.46 -6.34
CA GLU A 179 -21.55 12.02 -6.06
C GLU A 179 -21.85 12.05 -4.56
N GLU A 180 -21.49 11.01 -3.82
CA GLU A 180 -21.66 10.95 -2.37
C GLU A 180 -20.79 12.01 -1.67
N LEU A 181 -19.53 12.18 -2.10
CA LEU A 181 -18.67 13.25 -1.60
C LEU A 181 -19.27 14.64 -1.92
N ARG A 182 -19.80 14.82 -3.12
CA ARG A 182 -20.45 16.07 -3.52
C ARG A 182 -21.64 16.41 -2.61
N LEU A 183 -22.50 15.44 -2.34
CA LEU A 183 -23.68 15.61 -1.47
C LEU A 183 -23.28 15.89 -0.01
N THR A 184 -22.24 15.21 0.48
CA THR A 184 -21.79 15.33 1.87
C THR A 184 -21.05 16.65 2.12
N THR A 185 -20.23 17.10 1.17
CA THR A 185 -19.37 18.28 1.33
C THR A 185 -19.95 19.57 0.76
N GLY A 186 -20.94 19.47 -0.13
CA GLY A 186 -21.46 20.59 -0.91
C GLY A 186 -20.51 21.07 -2.00
N LEU A 187 -19.43 20.34 -2.26
CA LEU A 187 -18.47 20.66 -3.31
C LEU A 187 -18.99 20.25 -4.69
N GLN A 188 -18.52 20.91 -5.71
CA GLN A 188 -18.75 20.53 -7.10
C GLN A 188 -17.47 19.89 -7.67
N THR A 189 -17.62 19.09 -8.71
CA THR A 189 -16.51 18.50 -9.44
C THR A 189 -16.54 18.90 -10.91
N LYS A 190 -15.37 19.09 -11.50
CA LYS A 190 -15.21 19.39 -12.92
C LYS A 190 -14.09 18.53 -13.50
N ASP A 191 -14.38 17.82 -14.58
CA ASP A 191 -13.32 17.16 -15.36
C ASP A 191 -12.59 18.21 -16.20
N GLN A 192 -11.29 18.24 -16.08
CA GLN A 192 -10.41 19.09 -16.86
C GLN A 192 -9.19 18.30 -17.31
N SER A 193 -9.23 17.82 -18.55
CA SER A 193 -8.13 17.09 -19.19
C SER A 193 -7.69 15.83 -18.42
N GLY A 194 -8.66 15.04 -17.95
CA GLY A 194 -8.41 13.79 -17.19
C GLY A 194 -8.11 13.99 -15.70
N ARG A 195 -8.26 15.24 -15.22
CA ARG A 195 -8.20 15.58 -13.79
C ARG A 195 -9.57 15.98 -13.29
N ILE A 196 -9.97 15.45 -12.16
CA ILE A 196 -11.21 15.83 -11.50
C ILE A 196 -10.90 16.90 -10.45
N ILE A 197 -11.31 18.12 -10.71
CA ILE A 197 -11.02 19.27 -9.85
C ILE A 197 -12.24 19.51 -8.95
N PHE A 198 -12.00 19.57 -7.64
CA PHE A 198 -13.00 19.94 -6.64
C PHE A 198 -13.02 21.47 -6.47
N PHE A 199 -14.22 22.06 -6.41
CA PHE A 199 -14.40 23.49 -6.21
C PHE A 199 -15.67 23.80 -5.42
N ARG A 200 -15.76 25.03 -4.91
CA ARG A 200 -16.96 25.56 -4.26
C ARG A 200 -17.56 26.67 -5.13
N ASN A 201 -18.87 26.69 -5.28
CA ASN A 201 -19.58 27.78 -5.94
C ASN A 201 -19.57 29.04 -5.07
#